data_91a10e6b0fbb7b13b70db2aea54c05b8
#
_entry.id   91a10e6b0fbb7b13b70db2aea54c05b8
#
_cell.length_a   1.000
_cell.length_b   1.000
_cell.length_c   1.000
_cell.angle_alpha   90.00
_cell.angle_beta   90.00
_cell.angle_gamma   90.00
#
_symmetry.space_group_name_H-M   'P 1'
#
loop_
_entity.id
_entity.type
_entity.pdbx_description
1 polymer ?
#
loop_
_entity_poly.entity_id
_entity_poly.type
_entity_poly.pdbx_seq_one_letter_code
_entity_poly.pdbx_strand_id
1 'polypeptide(L)'
;HLCLPLIGEGEVLVNGERIPGNKLHANYALEPITLQAKEGLALLNGTQFMNAYGTYAVSTGYTLFKEGLKIAALSLEAYDGRQEPFQANVNELRKQHGQIEVATTMRGLLNNSVRIKNHVQDPYSFRCIPQVHGASLDTLNFVKTTFENELNAVTDNPTLFPEEDQIVSAGNFHGQPLSLAMDFLAIALAELGSISERRIYKLISGTRELPPFLVKHAGLNSGFMIVQYAAASIVSQNKQLCTPASVDTIDSSNGQEDHVSMGANAATKLFRVLDNVISVKAMEWLTAAQAYGFREGWELTNEVDSLYKQLRSEISFMATDRYLHEDIICARTLLVNRLN
;
A
#
# COMPACT_ATOMS: atom_id res chain seq x y z
N HIS A 1 19.30 18.95 -7.87
CA HIS A 1 18.19 19.88 -8.24
C HIS A 1 17.13 20.01 -7.15
N LEU A 2 16.79 18.94 -6.44
CA LEU A 2 15.79 18.97 -5.35
C LEU A 2 16.19 19.94 -4.22
N CYS A 3 17.47 20.10 -3.95
CA CYS A 3 17.97 20.93 -2.85
C CYS A 3 18.26 22.40 -3.25
N LEU A 4 18.28 22.72 -4.54
CA LEU A 4 18.54 24.09 -5.01
C LEU A 4 17.61 25.15 -4.40
N PRO A 5 16.30 24.89 -4.22
CA PRO A 5 15.40 25.87 -3.60
C PRO A 5 15.80 26.25 -2.17
N LEU A 6 16.47 25.37 -1.44
CA LEU A 6 16.93 25.67 -0.07
C LEU A 6 17.95 26.82 -0.02
N ILE A 7 18.74 26.97 -1.08
CA ILE A 7 19.77 28.02 -1.22
C ILE A 7 19.30 29.20 -2.12
N GLY A 8 18.02 29.26 -2.44
CA GLY A 8 17.44 30.32 -3.26
C GLY A 8 17.60 30.13 -4.77
N GLU A 9 18.09 28.97 -5.22
CA GLU A 9 18.28 28.61 -6.61
C GLU A 9 17.17 27.69 -7.12
N GLY A 10 17.22 27.33 -8.42
CA GLY A 10 16.26 26.41 -9.03
C GLY A 10 14.82 26.93 -9.08
N GLU A 11 13.86 26.01 -9.17
CA GLU A 11 12.44 26.31 -9.29
C GLU A 11 11.59 25.37 -8.43
N VAL A 12 10.42 25.85 -7.99
CA VAL A 12 9.42 25.09 -7.23
C VAL A 12 8.05 25.25 -7.85
N LEU A 13 7.16 24.29 -7.57
CA LEU A 13 5.74 24.38 -7.88
C LEU A 13 4.98 24.83 -6.62
N VAL A 14 4.27 25.96 -6.70
CA VAL A 14 3.40 26.48 -5.67
C VAL A 14 2.01 26.66 -6.24
N ASN A 15 1.04 25.94 -5.72
CA ASN A 15 -0.35 25.93 -6.21
C ASN A 15 -0.47 25.69 -7.73
N GLY A 16 0.43 24.86 -8.29
CA GLY A 16 0.47 24.55 -9.73
C GLY A 16 1.26 25.54 -10.58
N GLU A 17 1.73 26.65 -10.03
CA GLU A 17 2.59 27.61 -10.71
C GLU A 17 4.07 27.34 -10.43
N ARG A 18 4.90 27.44 -11.47
CA ARG A 18 6.35 27.32 -11.38
C ARG A 18 6.97 28.67 -11.03
N ILE A 19 7.61 28.76 -9.89
CA ILE A 19 8.30 29.97 -9.42
C ILE A 19 9.79 29.71 -9.16
N PRO A 20 10.68 30.67 -9.47
CA PRO A 20 12.09 30.60 -9.11
C PRO A 20 12.29 30.57 -7.58
N GLY A 21 13.33 29.85 -7.12
CA GLY A 21 13.64 29.70 -5.70
C GLY A 21 13.81 31.03 -4.95
N ASN A 22 14.49 31.99 -5.55
CA ASN A 22 14.66 33.32 -4.95
C ASN A 22 13.33 34.10 -4.77
N LYS A 23 12.35 33.92 -5.67
CA LYS A 23 11.00 34.49 -5.49
C LYS A 23 10.20 33.76 -4.43
N LEU A 24 10.38 32.45 -4.28
CA LEU A 24 9.79 31.68 -3.19
C LEU A 24 10.20 32.28 -1.84
N HIS A 25 11.50 32.49 -1.63
CA HIS A 25 12.03 33.04 -0.39
C HIS A 25 11.46 34.44 -0.10
N ALA A 26 11.39 35.31 -1.09
CA ALA A 26 10.81 36.65 -0.94
C ALA A 26 9.31 36.62 -0.62
N ASN A 27 8.54 35.75 -1.31
CA ASN A 27 7.09 35.67 -1.16
C ASN A 27 6.64 35.09 0.17
N TYR A 28 7.44 34.19 0.76
CA TYR A 28 7.09 33.45 1.99
C TYR A 28 7.94 33.83 3.20
N ALA A 29 8.72 34.92 3.10
CA ALA A 29 9.62 35.40 4.16
C ALA A 29 10.55 34.29 4.71
N LEU A 30 11.07 33.47 3.79
CA LEU A 30 12.06 32.45 4.11
C LEU A 30 13.46 33.00 3.83
N GLU A 31 14.44 32.64 4.66
CA GLU A 31 15.84 32.97 4.40
C GLU A 31 16.52 31.80 3.69
N PRO A 32 17.26 32.07 2.57
CA PRO A 32 18.06 31.04 1.94
C PRO A 32 19.11 30.49 2.91
N ILE A 33 19.30 29.18 2.93
CA ILE A 33 20.30 28.54 3.77
C ILE A 33 21.69 28.75 3.18
N THR A 34 22.65 29.14 4.00
CA THR A 34 24.06 29.13 3.64
C THR A 34 24.67 27.81 4.07
N LEU A 35 25.02 26.95 3.10
CA LEU A 35 25.60 25.63 3.37
C LEU A 35 27.00 25.77 3.99
N GLN A 36 27.24 24.98 5.05
CA GLN A 36 28.51 24.84 5.70
C GLN A 36 29.32 23.68 5.09
N ALA A 37 30.54 23.47 5.59
CA ALA A 37 31.39 22.34 5.15
C ALA A 37 30.64 21.00 5.29
N LYS A 38 30.75 20.15 4.27
CA LYS A 38 30.06 18.85 4.08
C LYS A 38 28.56 18.89 3.81
N GLU A 39 27.83 19.94 4.15
CA GLU A 39 26.35 19.95 4.00
C GLU A 39 25.89 19.81 2.54
N GLY A 40 26.61 20.41 1.59
CA GLY A 40 26.31 20.26 0.17
C GLY A 40 26.38 18.81 -0.31
N LEU A 41 27.43 18.10 0.08
CA LEU A 41 27.60 16.68 -0.26
C LEU A 41 26.59 15.79 0.50
N ALA A 42 26.32 16.08 1.76
CA ALA A 42 25.35 15.36 2.57
C ALA A 42 23.92 15.42 1.98
N LEU A 43 23.55 16.54 1.36
CA LEU A 43 22.26 16.67 0.67
C LEU A 43 22.13 15.84 -0.62
N LEU A 44 23.26 15.44 -1.22
CA LEU A 44 23.31 14.77 -2.53
C LEU A 44 23.59 13.27 -2.45
N ASN A 45 24.53 12.87 -1.62
CA ASN A 45 25.16 11.56 -1.68
C ASN A 45 24.68 10.57 -0.61
N GLY A 46 23.76 10.95 0.24
CA GLY A 46 23.21 10.06 1.24
C GLY A 46 22.00 9.26 0.74
N THR A 47 21.36 8.58 1.67
CA THR A 47 20.19 7.73 1.41
C THR A 47 18.86 8.46 1.62
N GLN A 48 18.86 9.77 1.81
CA GLN A 48 17.71 10.59 2.23
C GLN A 48 16.52 10.47 1.27
N PHE A 49 16.77 10.49 -0.04
CA PHE A 49 15.72 10.32 -1.05
C PHE A 49 15.01 8.96 -0.90
N MET A 50 15.81 7.89 -0.82
CA MET A 50 15.29 6.53 -0.63
C MET A 50 14.55 6.39 0.70
N ASN A 51 15.13 6.98 1.75
CA ASN A 51 14.57 6.92 3.11
C ASN A 51 13.22 7.65 3.19
N ALA A 52 13.07 8.80 2.55
CA ALA A 52 11.81 9.53 2.49
C ALA A 52 10.69 8.70 1.83
N TYR A 53 10.96 8.13 0.64
CA TYR A 53 10.00 7.28 -0.05
C TYR A 53 9.65 6.01 0.74
N GLY A 54 10.66 5.35 1.29
CA GLY A 54 10.49 4.10 2.02
C GLY A 54 9.74 4.31 3.34
N THR A 55 10.07 5.34 4.10
CA THR A 55 9.38 5.69 5.35
C THR A 55 7.89 6.02 5.08
N TYR A 56 7.61 6.81 4.05
CA TYR A 56 6.24 7.06 3.62
C TYR A 56 5.51 5.78 3.25
N ALA A 57 6.15 4.92 2.45
CA ALA A 57 5.55 3.65 2.01
C ALA A 57 5.32 2.67 3.18
N VAL A 58 6.20 2.62 4.16
CA VAL A 58 6.03 1.81 5.39
C VAL A 58 4.86 2.33 6.20
N SER A 59 4.81 3.63 6.51
CA SER A 59 3.75 4.24 7.31
C SER A 59 2.37 4.04 6.66
N THR A 60 2.25 4.44 5.39
CA THR A 60 1.01 4.29 4.63
C THR A 60 0.65 2.82 4.44
N GLY A 61 1.65 1.95 4.18
CA GLY A 61 1.48 0.52 4.02
C GLY A 61 0.89 -0.16 5.25
N TYR A 62 1.31 0.21 6.46
CA TYR A 62 0.71 -0.31 7.70
C TYR A 62 -0.75 0.09 7.88
N THR A 63 -1.08 1.35 7.62
CA THR A 63 -2.47 1.82 7.73
C THR A 63 -3.33 1.14 6.66
N LEU A 64 -2.84 1.08 5.42
CA LEU A 64 -3.50 0.38 4.32
C LEU A 64 -3.71 -1.11 4.61
N PHE A 65 -2.74 -1.75 5.25
CA PHE A 65 -2.85 -3.14 5.68
C PHE A 65 -4.02 -3.34 6.66
N LYS A 66 -4.11 -2.50 7.71
CA LYS A 66 -5.18 -2.54 8.72
C LYS A 66 -6.55 -2.29 8.10
N GLU A 67 -6.68 -1.24 7.31
CA GLU A 67 -7.94 -0.96 6.60
C GLU A 67 -8.28 -2.06 5.59
N GLY A 68 -7.26 -2.63 4.93
CA GLY A 68 -7.40 -3.76 4.03
C GLY A 68 -7.96 -5.03 4.70
N LEU A 69 -7.69 -5.29 5.98
CA LEU A 69 -8.30 -6.39 6.73
C LEU A 69 -9.79 -6.13 7.01
N LYS A 70 -10.19 -4.89 7.33
CA LYS A 70 -11.60 -4.53 7.50
C LYS A 70 -12.38 -4.67 6.19
N ILE A 71 -11.78 -4.26 5.08
CA ILE A 71 -12.35 -4.43 3.74
C ILE A 71 -12.49 -5.93 3.40
N ALA A 72 -11.46 -6.74 3.72
CA ALA A 72 -11.50 -8.19 3.51
C ALA A 72 -12.58 -8.86 4.37
N ALA A 73 -12.79 -8.38 5.62
CA ALA A 73 -13.87 -8.87 6.48
C ALA A 73 -15.25 -8.54 5.90
N LEU A 74 -15.47 -7.32 5.40
CA LEU A 74 -16.69 -6.95 4.70
C LEU A 74 -16.92 -7.83 3.46
N SER A 75 -15.84 -8.08 2.68
CA SER A 75 -15.89 -8.98 1.51
C SER A 75 -16.28 -10.40 1.91
N LEU A 76 -15.71 -10.93 3.00
CA LEU A 76 -15.99 -12.27 3.51
C LEU A 76 -17.45 -12.39 3.98
N GLU A 77 -17.95 -11.41 4.74
CA GLU A 77 -19.33 -11.39 5.22
C GLU A 77 -20.29 -11.29 4.02
N ALA A 78 -20.04 -10.41 3.07
CA ALA A 78 -20.84 -10.28 1.85
C ALA A 78 -20.85 -11.56 1.01
N TYR A 79 -19.74 -12.30 0.96
CA TYR A 79 -19.62 -13.57 0.22
C TYR A 79 -20.24 -14.77 0.94
N ASP A 80 -20.73 -14.60 2.18
CA ASP A 80 -21.16 -15.69 3.07
C ASP A 80 -20.00 -16.65 3.39
N GLY A 81 -18.83 -16.10 3.63
CA GLY A 81 -17.61 -16.89 3.89
C GLY A 81 -17.62 -17.58 5.25
N ARG A 82 -16.81 -18.65 5.38
CA ARG A 82 -16.65 -19.43 6.61
C ARG A 82 -15.62 -18.77 7.54
N GLN A 83 -15.84 -18.92 8.85
CA GLN A 83 -14.95 -18.35 9.87
C GLN A 83 -13.92 -19.35 10.41
N GLU A 84 -14.14 -20.65 10.20
CA GLU A 84 -13.25 -21.70 10.71
C GLU A 84 -11.78 -21.56 10.26
N PRO A 85 -11.47 -21.04 9.05
CA PRO A 85 -10.07 -20.82 8.65
C PRO A 85 -9.29 -19.85 9.55
N PHE A 86 -9.98 -19.03 10.34
CA PHE A 86 -9.37 -18.04 11.23
C PHE A 86 -9.20 -18.55 12.68
N GLN A 87 -9.54 -19.80 12.99
CA GLN A 87 -9.39 -20.37 14.32
C GLN A 87 -7.93 -20.34 14.80
N ALA A 88 -7.74 -20.09 16.11
CA ALA A 88 -6.41 -19.95 16.71
C ALA A 88 -5.58 -21.21 16.53
N ASN A 89 -6.15 -22.37 16.89
CA ASN A 89 -5.47 -23.68 16.82
C ASN A 89 -4.96 -24.00 15.40
N VAL A 90 -5.73 -23.67 14.36
CA VAL A 90 -5.31 -23.89 12.96
C VAL A 90 -4.10 -23.06 12.59
N ASN A 91 -4.10 -21.77 12.98
CA ASN A 91 -3.08 -20.82 12.56
C ASN A 91 -1.79 -20.93 13.39
N GLU A 92 -1.89 -21.28 14.67
CA GLU A 92 -0.76 -21.50 15.59
C GLU A 92 0.10 -22.71 15.20
N LEU A 93 -0.50 -23.77 14.64
CA LEU A 93 0.22 -24.97 14.20
C LEU A 93 1.31 -24.68 13.16
N ARG A 94 1.14 -23.66 12.34
CA ARG A 94 2.10 -23.30 11.30
C ARG A 94 3.23 -22.39 11.78
N LYS A 95 3.10 -21.77 12.94
CA LYS A 95 4.13 -20.95 13.61
C LYS A 95 4.60 -19.71 12.83
N GLN A 96 3.80 -19.22 11.88
CA GLN A 96 4.09 -17.96 11.15
C GLN A 96 3.44 -16.79 11.89
N HIS A 97 4.26 -15.83 12.34
CA HIS A 97 3.79 -14.75 13.21
C HIS A 97 2.70 -13.88 12.56
N GLY A 98 2.95 -13.37 11.38
CA GLY A 98 1.97 -12.55 10.66
C GLY A 98 0.67 -13.30 10.37
N GLN A 99 0.72 -14.61 10.07
CA GLN A 99 -0.47 -15.44 9.90
C GLN A 99 -1.33 -15.50 11.17
N ILE A 100 -0.69 -15.70 12.32
CA ILE A 100 -1.38 -15.76 13.63
C ILE A 100 -2.02 -14.42 13.97
N GLU A 101 -1.30 -13.32 13.74
CA GLU A 101 -1.78 -11.96 13.97
C GLU A 101 -2.97 -11.61 13.08
N VAL A 102 -2.88 -11.91 11.78
CA VAL A 102 -3.98 -11.70 10.83
C VAL A 102 -5.21 -12.53 11.19
N ALA A 103 -5.03 -13.81 11.54
CA ALA A 103 -6.14 -14.66 11.96
C ALA A 103 -6.82 -14.13 13.23
N THR A 104 -6.04 -13.59 14.17
CA THR A 104 -6.56 -12.99 15.41
C THR A 104 -7.35 -11.72 15.10
N THR A 105 -6.83 -10.85 14.28
CA THR A 105 -7.50 -9.62 13.85
C THR A 105 -8.81 -9.94 13.11
N MET A 106 -8.79 -10.90 12.18
CA MET A 106 -9.98 -11.30 11.44
C MET A 106 -11.06 -11.87 12.35
N ARG A 107 -10.72 -12.67 13.36
CA ARG A 107 -11.71 -13.15 14.36
C ARG A 107 -12.40 -12.00 15.10
N GLY A 108 -11.70 -10.91 15.38
CA GLY A 108 -12.28 -9.72 16.00
C GLY A 108 -13.19 -8.92 15.04
N LEU A 109 -12.89 -8.94 13.75
CA LEU A 109 -13.64 -8.21 12.73
C LEU A 109 -14.90 -8.95 12.25
N LEU A 110 -14.96 -10.27 12.39
CA LEU A 110 -16.07 -11.08 11.87
C LEU A 110 -17.18 -11.23 12.91
N ASN A 111 -18.42 -11.15 12.45
CA ASN A 111 -19.58 -11.37 13.29
C ASN A 111 -19.71 -12.86 13.64
N ASN A 112 -19.81 -13.17 14.92
CA ASN A 112 -20.00 -14.55 15.43
C ASN A 112 -21.43 -15.10 15.21
N SER A 113 -22.27 -14.45 14.41
CA SER A 113 -23.60 -14.97 14.09
C SER A 113 -23.46 -16.33 13.38
N VAL A 114 -24.05 -17.35 13.99
CA VAL A 114 -24.03 -18.71 13.45
C VAL A 114 -25.03 -18.81 12.31
N ARG A 115 -24.57 -18.54 11.09
CA ARG A 115 -25.34 -18.85 9.89
C ARG A 115 -24.99 -20.24 9.39
N ILE A 116 -26.01 -21.02 9.05
CA ILE A 116 -25.80 -22.35 8.44
C ILE A 116 -25.21 -22.16 7.06
N LYS A 117 -24.02 -22.72 6.83
CA LYS A 117 -23.32 -22.63 5.55
C LYS A 117 -23.64 -23.86 4.68
N ASN A 118 -24.14 -23.63 3.47
CA ASN A 118 -24.47 -24.67 2.51
C ASN A 118 -23.27 -25.13 1.66
N HIS A 119 -22.06 -24.81 2.08
CA HIS A 119 -20.82 -25.15 1.39
C HIS A 119 -19.73 -25.62 2.35
N VAL A 120 -18.82 -26.45 1.89
CA VAL A 120 -17.76 -27.05 2.72
C VAL A 120 -16.61 -26.10 2.94
N GLN A 121 -16.23 -25.32 1.91
CA GLN A 121 -15.05 -24.45 1.96
C GLN A 121 -15.21 -23.25 1.04
N ASP A 122 -14.42 -22.20 1.31
CA ASP A 122 -14.32 -21.00 0.50
C ASP A 122 -13.15 -21.06 -0.49
N PRO A 123 -13.18 -20.23 -1.56
CA PRO A 123 -12.00 -19.99 -2.38
C PRO A 123 -10.82 -19.48 -1.57
N TYR A 124 -9.60 -19.69 -2.06
CA TYR A 124 -8.37 -19.28 -1.38
C TYR A 124 -8.31 -17.79 -1.07
N SER A 125 -8.88 -16.93 -1.93
CA SER A 125 -8.91 -15.50 -1.70
C SER A 125 -9.64 -15.08 -0.42
N PHE A 126 -10.47 -15.95 0.13
CA PHE A 126 -11.14 -15.78 1.42
C PHE A 126 -10.50 -16.63 2.52
N ARG A 127 -10.42 -17.95 2.35
CA ARG A 127 -9.93 -18.83 3.43
C ARG A 127 -8.42 -18.75 3.69
N CYS A 128 -7.63 -18.26 2.74
CA CYS A 128 -6.18 -18.07 2.89
C CYS A 128 -5.79 -16.61 3.21
N ILE A 129 -6.74 -15.77 3.64
CA ILE A 129 -6.42 -14.42 4.15
C ILE A 129 -5.30 -14.47 5.21
N PRO A 130 -5.33 -15.33 6.24
CA PRO A 130 -4.25 -15.37 7.23
C PRO A 130 -2.88 -15.65 6.62
N GLN A 131 -2.78 -16.57 5.68
CA GLN A 131 -1.53 -16.99 5.07
C GLN A 131 -0.94 -15.90 4.16
N VAL A 132 -1.77 -15.30 3.31
CA VAL A 132 -1.31 -14.32 2.31
C VAL A 132 -1.06 -12.96 2.95
N HIS A 133 -2.04 -12.45 3.70
CA HIS A 133 -1.85 -11.16 4.38
C HIS A 133 -0.78 -11.27 5.47
N GLY A 134 -0.68 -12.41 6.16
CA GLY A 134 0.35 -12.65 7.18
C GLY A 134 1.76 -12.58 6.62
N ALA A 135 2.02 -13.18 5.46
CA ALA A 135 3.32 -13.10 4.79
C ALA A 135 3.67 -11.64 4.42
N SER A 136 2.69 -10.87 3.94
CA SER A 136 2.88 -9.44 3.67
C SER A 136 3.15 -8.64 4.95
N LEU A 137 2.51 -8.97 6.06
CA LEU A 137 2.76 -8.33 7.36
C LEU A 137 4.17 -8.60 7.88
N ASP A 138 4.63 -9.86 7.81
CA ASP A 138 5.99 -10.22 8.21
C ASP A 138 7.05 -9.46 7.38
N THR A 139 6.81 -9.30 6.08
CA THR A 139 7.66 -8.50 5.20
C THR A 139 7.62 -7.01 5.59
N LEU A 140 6.43 -6.47 5.86
CA LEU A 140 6.26 -5.09 6.29
C LEU A 140 7.03 -4.80 7.59
N ASN A 141 6.99 -5.73 8.57
CA ASN A 141 7.71 -5.64 9.83
C ASN A 141 9.24 -5.64 9.63
N PHE A 142 9.74 -6.50 8.74
CA PHE A 142 11.16 -6.52 8.37
C PHE A 142 11.58 -5.18 7.75
N VAL A 143 10.82 -4.69 6.77
CA VAL A 143 11.12 -3.43 6.08
C VAL A 143 11.06 -2.24 7.04
N LYS A 144 10.05 -2.20 7.94
CA LYS A 144 9.94 -1.17 8.97
C LYS A 144 11.21 -1.06 9.79
N THR A 145 11.72 -2.18 10.31
CA THR A 145 12.95 -2.20 11.11
C THR A 145 14.15 -1.64 10.33
N THR A 146 14.26 -1.96 9.04
CA THR A 146 15.33 -1.42 8.17
C THR A 146 15.25 0.11 8.09
N PHE A 147 14.06 0.67 7.85
CA PHE A 147 13.90 2.12 7.75
C PHE A 147 14.01 2.85 9.10
N GLU A 148 13.54 2.26 10.19
CA GLU A 148 13.72 2.82 11.54
C GLU A 148 15.21 2.96 11.90
N ASN A 149 16.04 1.98 11.55
CA ASN A 149 17.48 2.07 11.74
C ASN A 149 18.10 3.18 10.88
N GLU A 150 17.69 3.31 9.63
CA GLU A 150 18.24 4.28 8.69
C GLU A 150 17.87 5.73 9.04
N LEU A 151 16.71 5.98 9.64
CA LEU A 151 16.22 7.33 9.97
C LEU A 151 17.20 8.13 10.84
N ASN A 152 18.00 7.45 11.68
CA ASN A 152 18.97 8.07 12.58
C ASN A 152 20.43 7.67 12.25
N ALA A 153 20.65 7.08 11.08
CA ALA A 153 21.97 6.63 10.66
C ALA A 153 22.80 7.77 10.07
N VAL A 154 24.11 7.68 10.21
CA VAL A 154 25.06 8.51 9.50
C VAL A 154 25.36 7.85 8.15
N THR A 155 24.83 8.43 7.07
CA THR A 155 24.85 7.87 5.71
C THR A 155 25.70 8.72 4.74
N ASP A 156 26.71 9.35 5.25
CA ASP A 156 27.59 10.30 4.56
C ASP A 156 29.00 9.73 4.37
N ASN A 157 29.80 10.35 3.52
CA ASN A 157 31.20 10.06 3.26
C ASN A 157 32.00 11.35 2.98
N PRO A 158 33.21 11.53 3.58
CA PRO A 158 33.82 10.70 4.64
C PRO A 158 33.09 10.82 5.97
N THR A 159 33.14 9.78 6.79
CA THR A 159 32.62 9.79 8.15
C THR A 159 33.63 10.48 9.08
N LEU A 160 33.16 11.38 9.92
CA LEU A 160 33.99 12.12 10.87
C LEU A 160 33.77 11.60 12.30
N PHE A 161 34.88 11.36 12.99
CA PHE A 161 34.91 10.99 14.41
C PHE A 161 35.73 12.06 15.16
N PRO A 162 35.08 13.17 15.59
CA PRO A 162 35.80 14.30 16.18
C PRO A 162 36.52 13.97 17.49
N GLU A 163 35.96 13.06 18.30
CA GLU A 163 36.55 12.67 19.59
C GLU A 163 37.86 11.85 19.41
N GLU A 164 37.97 11.10 18.34
CA GLU A 164 39.13 10.28 17.98
C GLU A 164 40.09 10.99 16.98
N ASP A 165 39.76 12.21 16.57
CA ASP A 165 40.48 12.96 15.53
C ASP A 165 40.64 12.14 14.24
N GLN A 166 39.58 11.45 13.81
CA GLN A 166 39.62 10.57 12.65
C GLN A 166 38.67 11.02 11.53
N ILE A 167 39.16 10.86 10.30
CA ILE A 167 38.36 11.03 9.08
C ILE A 167 38.48 9.73 8.27
N VAL A 168 37.34 9.05 8.08
CA VAL A 168 37.33 7.74 7.44
C VAL A 168 36.48 7.78 6.16
N SER A 169 37.13 7.47 5.02
CA SER A 169 36.43 7.23 3.77
C SER A 169 35.81 5.82 3.79
N ALA A 170 34.50 5.73 3.72
CA ALA A 170 33.73 4.49 3.85
C ALA A 170 32.50 4.49 2.94
N GLY A 171 31.66 3.46 3.02
CA GLY A 171 30.52 3.22 2.15
C GLY A 171 29.14 3.39 2.79
N ASN A 172 29.02 4.15 3.88
CA ASN A 172 27.74 4.29 4.59
C ASN A 172 26.63 4.98 3.78
N PHE A 173 26.98 5.63 2.68
CA PHE A 173 26.04 6.18 1.70
C PHE A 173 25.39 5.12 0.81
N HIS A 174 25.88 3.86 0.82
CA HIS A 174 25.40 2.84 -0.10
C HIS A 174 24.02 2.32 0.30
N GLY A 175 23.03 2.66 -0.51
CA GLY A 175 21.61 2.41 -0.22
C GLY A 175 21.12 0.98 -0.45
N GLN A 176 22.01 -0.03 -0.55
CA GLN A 176 21.61 -1.41 -0.82
C GLN A 176 20.61 -1.98 0.19
N PRO A 177 20.74 -1.76 1.51
CA PRO A 177 19.75 -2.24 2.47
C PRO A 177 18.35 -1.69 2.20
N LEU A 178 18.24 -0.40 1.83
CA LEU A 178 16.95 0.24 1.53
C LEU A 178 16.39 -0.23 0.19
N SER A 179 17.23 -0.38 -0.82
CA SER A 179 16.84 -0.84 -2.15
C SER A 179 16.21 -2.23 -2.09
N LEU A 180 16.85 -3.19 -1.44
CA LEU A 180 16.31 -4.54 -1.20
C LEU A 180 15.01 -4.50 -0.40
N ALA A 181 14.98 -3.73 0.69
CA ALA A 181 13.78 -3.61 1.52
C ALA A 181 12.58 -3.04 0.75
N MET A 182 12.81 -2.04 -0.12
CA MET A 182 11.77 -1.47 -0.97
C MET A 182 11.26 -2.43 -2.03
N ASP A 183 12.11 -3.23 -2.65
CA ASP A 183 11.68 -4.27 -3.59
C ASP A 183 10.87 -5.36 -2.88
N PHE A 184 11.27 -5.80 -1.68
CA PHE A 184 10.49 -6.75 -0.89
C PHE A 184 9.11 -6.17 -0.51
N LEU A 185 9.05 -4.89 -0.12
CA LEU A 185 7.80 -4.23 0.20
C LEU A 185 6.90 -4.08 -1.03
N ALA A 186 7.45 -3.78 -2.19
CA ALA A 186 6.70 -3.71 -3.45
C ALA A 186 6.00 -5.05 -3.76
N ILE A 187 6.71 -6.17 -3.60
CA ILE A 187 6.16 -7.52 -3.79
C ILE A 187 5.06 -7.80 -2.77
N ALA A 188 5.31 -7.51 -1.48
CA ALA A 188 4.34 -7.76 -0.41
C ALA A 188 3.03 -6.95 -0.60
N LEU A 189 3.14 -5.68 -0.99
CA LEU A 189 1.98 -4.84 -1.30
C LEU A 189 1.24 -5.31 -2.55
N ALA A 190 1.96 -5.70 -3.60
CA ALA A 190 1.35 -6.22 -4.82
C ALA A 190 0.50 -7.48 -4.56
N GLU A 191 0.94 -8.38 -3.67
CA GLU A 191 0.17 -9.55 -3.25
C GLU A 191 -1.11 -9.17 -2.50
N LEU A 192 -1.09 -8.12 -1.67
CA LEU A 192 -2.31 -7.58 -1.04
C LEU A 192 -3.32 -7.06 -2.10
N GLY A 193 -2.83 -6.46 -3.17
CA GLY A 193 -3.65 -6.05 -4.30
C GLY A 193 -4.17 -7.26 -5.11
N SER A 194 -3.32 -8.24 -5.36
CA SER A 194 -3.65 -9.46 -6.11
C SER A 194 -4.79 -10.26 -5.44
N ILE A 195 -4.67 -10.54 -4.15
CA ILE A 195 -5.72 -11.28 -3.43
C ILE A 195 -7.03 -10.48 -3.33
N SER A 196 -6.94 -9.13 -3.25
CA SER A 196 -8.12 -8.25 -3.27
C SER A 196 -8.88 -8.34 -4.58
N GLU A 197 -8.19 -8.29 -5.70
CA GLU A 197 -8.79 -8.45 -7.02
C GLU A 197 -9.47 -9.81 -7.17
N ARG A 198 -8.87 -10.89 -6.65
CA ARG A 198 -9.52 -12.22 -6.63
C ARG A 198 -10.81 -12.22 -5.81
N ARG A 199 -10.92 -11.46 -4.73
CA ARG A 199 -12.17 -11.31 -3.98
C ARG A 199 -13.21 -10.51 -4.77
N ILE A 200 -12.80 -9.41 -5.42
CA ILE A 200 -13.68 -8.65 -6.34
C ILE A 200 -14.30 -9.60 -7.37
N TYR A 201 -13.46 -10.41 -8.05
CA TYR A 201 -13.93 -11.38 -9.03
C TYR A 201 -14.93 -12.37 -8.46
N LYS A 202 -14.70 -12.90 -7.25
CA LYS A 202 -15.61 -13.83 -6.60
C LYS A 202 -16.94 -13.20 -6.20
N LEU A 203 -16.93 -11.97 -5.73
CA LEU A 203 -18.14 -11.24 -5.36
C LEU A 203 -19.07 -11.00 -6.57
N ILE A 204 -18.51 -10.75 -7.75
CA ILE A 204 -19.29 -10.48 -8.96
C ILE A 204 -19.65 -11.74 -9.76
N SER A 205 -19.23 -12.93 -9.34
CA SER A 205 -19.33 -14.17 -10.14
C SER A 205 -20.70 -14.84 -10.16
N GLY A 206 -21.72 -14.27 -9.51
CA GLY A 206 -23.06 -14.86 -9.45
C GLY A 206 -23.12 -16.13 -8.60
N THR A 207 -22.30 -16.23 -7.56
CA THR A 207 -22.25 -17.35 -6.62
C THR A 207 -22.67 -16.92 -5.22
N ARG A 208 -22.97 -17.87 -4.35
CA ARG A 208 -23.36 -17.58 -2.96
C ARG A 208 -24.60 -16.69 -2.87
N GLU A 209 -25.61 -16.91 -3.71
CA GLU A 209 -26.86 -16.14 -3.78
C GLU A 209 -26.65 -14.66 -4.13
N LEU A 210 -25.46 -14.24 -4.52
CA LEU A 210 -25.22 -12.94 -5.09
C LEU A 210 -25.58 -12.96 -6.59
N PRO A 211 -26.23 -11.91 -7.12
CA PRO A 211 -26.49 -11.85 -8.55
C PRO A 211 -25.20 -11.63 -9.35
N PRO A 212 -25.09 -12.15 -10.57
CA PRO A 212 -23.97 -11.87 -11.45
C PRO A 212 -23.75 -10.35 -11.59
N PHE A 213 -22.48 -9.93 -11.52
CA PHE A 213 -22.08 -8.53 -11.61
C PHE A 213 -22.72 -7.59 -10.56
N LEU A 214 -23.35 -8.11 -9.51
CA LEU A 214 -23.99 -7.39 -8.42
C LEU A 214 -25.08 -6.40 -8.89
N VAL A 215 -25.89 -6.81 -9.87
CA VAL A 215 -27.04 -6.07 -10.38
C VAL A 215 -28.25 -7.00 -10.55
N LYS A 216 -29.48 -6.45 -10.42
CA LYS A 216 -30.70 -7.27 -10.47
C LYS A 216 -31.01 -7.85 -11.84
N HIS A 217 -30.59 -7.20 -12.92
CA HIS A 217 -30.89 -7.61 -14.30
C HIS A 217 -29.59 -7.71 -15.09
N ALA A 218 -28.77 -8.72 -14.75
CA ALA A 218 -27.55 -9.02 -15.50
C ALA A 218 -27.88 -9.32 -16.97
N GLY A 219 -27.08 -8.82 -17.89
CA GLY A 219 -27.34 -8.88 -19.33
C GLY A 219 -27.98 -7.61 -19.88
N LEU A 220 -28.91 -6.98 -19.15
CA LEU A 220 -29.36 -5.63 -19.43
C LEU A 220 -28.42 -4.61 -18.82
N ASN A 221 -27.86 -4.91 -17.64
CA ASN A 221 -26.85 -4.13 -16.95
C ASN A 221 -25.51 -4.88 -16.92
N SER A 222 -24.40 -4.18 -17.07
CA SER A 222 -23.04 -4.69 -16.93
C SER A 222 -22.54 -4.73 -15.49
N GLY A 223 -23.11 -3.89 -14.65
CA GLY A 223 -22.83 -3.84 -13.21
C GLY A 223 -21.35 -3.62 -12.90
N PHE A 224 -20.85 -4.37 -11.93
CA PHE A 224 -19.48 -4.25 -11.44
C PHE A 224 -18.41 -4.96 -12.30
N MET A 225 -18.77 -5.44 -13.50
CA MET A 225 -17.83 -6.06 -14.42
C MET A 225 -16.62 -5.14 -14.71
N ILE A 226 -16.87 -3.85 -14.97
CA ILE A 226 -15.82 -2.88 -15.29
C ILE A 226 -14.92 -2.58 -14.09
N VAL A 227 -15.44 -2.62 -12.85
CA VAL A 227 -14.63 -2.47 -11.63
C VAL A 227 -13.59 -3.61 -11.55
N GLN A 228 -13.99 -4.85 -11.85
CA GLN A 228 -13.10 -5.99 -11.87
C GLN A 228 -12.04 -5.86 -12.97
N TYR A 229 -12.41 -5.42 -14.17
CA TYR A 229 -11.46 -5.21 -15.27
C TYR A 229 -10.41 -4.15 -14.91
N ALA A 230 -10.84 -3.04 -14.29
CA ALA A 230 -9.94 -2.00 -13.82
C ALA A 230 -8.95 -2.53 -12.76
N ALA A 231 -9.46 -3.27 -11.76
CA ALA A 231 -8.64 -3.89 -10.73
C ALA A 231 -7.63 -4.90 -11.31
N ALA A 232 -8.07 -5.76 -12.23
CA ALA A 232 -7.21 -6.75 -12.90
C ALA A 232 -6.10 -6.08 -13.72
N SER A 233 -6.41 -4.99 -14.43
CA SER A 233 -5.41 -4.21 -15.17
C SER A 233 -4.33 -3.63 -14.27
N ILE A 234 -4.71 -3.06 -13.13
CA ILE A 234 -3.78 -2.50 -12.14
C ILE A 234 -2.90 -3.61 -11.52
N VAL A 235 -3.47 -4.74 -11.18
CA VAL A 235 -2.72 -5.90 -10.65
C VAL A 235 -1.72 -6.43 -11.69
N SER A 236 -2.11 -6.46 -12.97
CA SER A 236 -1.20 -6.82 -14.06
C SER A 236 -0.03 -5.83 -14.19
N GLN A 237 -0.27 -4.53 -14.01
CA GLN A 237 0.79 -3.52 -13.99
C GLN A 237 1.73 -3.71 -12.79
N ASN A 238 1.19 -4.01 -11.60
CA ASN A 238 2.00 -4.26 -10.40
C ASN A 238 2.98 -5.41 -10.60
N LYS A 239 2.60 -6.47 -11.33
CA LYS A 239 3.50 -7.57 -11.67
C LYS A 239 4.78 -7.09 -12.37
N GLN A 240 4.67 -6.14 -13.28
CA GLN A 240 5.83 -5.55 -13.97
C GLN A 240 6.64 -4.65 -13.01
N LEU A 241 5.95 -3.86 -12.20
CA LEU A 241 6.58 -2.97 -11.21
C LEU A 241 7.30 -3.74 -10.09
N CYS A 242 7.01 -5.01 -9.86
CA CYS A 242 7.69 -5.86 -8.88
C CYS A 242 8.97 -6.52 -9.41
N THR A 243 9.40 -6.25 -10.64
CA THR A 243 10.75 -6.63 -11.10
C THR A 243 11.79 -5.91 -10.23
N PRO A 244 12.69 -6.62 -9.52
CA PRO A 244 13.60 -5.98 -8.58
C PRO A 244 14.53 -4.97 -9.25
N ALA A 245 14.64 -3.77 -8.70
CA ALA A 245 15.62 -2.77 -9.10
C ALA A 245 16.97 -2.97 -8.37
N SER A 246 16.93 -3.54 -7.17
CA SER A 246 18.07 -3.76 -6.31
C SER A 246 19.09 -4.80 -6.82
N VAL A 247 18.73 -5.55 -7.86
CA VAL A 247 19.63 -6.55 -8.52
C VAL A 247 20.36 -5.96 -9.71
N ASP A 248 20.05 -4.72 -10.10
CA ASP A 248 20.70 -4.00 -11.18
C ASP A 248 21.82 -3.09 -10.63
N THR A 249 22.77 -2.76 -11.45
CA THR A 249 23.83 -1.81 -11.14
C THR A 249 24.35 -1.14 -12.40
N ILE A 250 25.03 -0.02 -12.22
CA ILE A 250 25.76 0.67 -13.28
C ILE A 250 27.18 1.00 -12.79
N ASP A 251 28.10 1.16 -13.71
CA ASP A 251 29.43 1.70 -13.45
C ASP A 251 29.43 3.19 -13.80
N SER A 252 29.89 4.04 -12.87
CA SER A 252 29.96 5.49 -13.05
C SER A 252 31.21 6.11 -12.42
N SER A 253 31.39 7.43 -12.57
CA SER A 253 32.51 8.18 -11.97
C SER A 253 33.89 7.60 -12.26
N ASN A 254 34.16 7.20 -13.53
CA ASN A 254 35.39 6.55 -13.94
C ASN A 254 35.73 5.27 -13.16
N GLY A 255 34.73 4.46 -12.87
CA GLY A 255 34.94 3.18 -12.18
C GLY A 255 35.10 3.30 -10.65
N GLN A 256 34.87 4.47 -10.07
CA GLN A 256 34.83 4.63 -8.60
C GLN A 256 33.52 4.13 -8.01
N GLU A 257 32.45 4.27 -8.76
CA GLU A 257 31.09 3.84 -8.38
C GLU A 257 30.69 2.65 -9.26
N ASP A 258 31.45 1.56 -9.18
CA ASP A 258 31.32 0.36 -10.02
C ASP A 258 30.19 -0.57 -9.57
N HIS A 259 29.61 -0.31 -8.41
CA HIS A 259 28.43 -1.01 -7.88
C HIS A 259 27.54 -0.05 -7.10
N VAL A 260 26.35 0.24 -7.64
CA VAL A 260 25.35 1.13 -7.04
C VAL A 260 24.05 0.37 -6.74
N SER A 261 23.28 0.86 -5.77
CA SER A 261 22.10 0.16 -5.25
C SER A 261 20.86 0.25 -6.12
N MET A 262 20.81 1.14 -7.11
CA MET A 262 19.63 1.52 -7.89
C MET A 262 18.39 1.87 -7.01
N GLY A 263 18.63 2.35 -5.80
CA GLY A 263 17.62 2.56 -4.78
C GLY A 263 16.60 3.64 -5.12
N ALA A 264 16.95 4.65 -5.92
CA ALA A 264 16.00 5.63 -6.42
C ALA A 264 14.94 4.98 -7.34
N ASN A 265 15.35 4.01 -8.16
CA ASN A 265 14.43 3.23 -8.99
C ASN A 265 13.53 2.32 -8.15
N ALA A 266 14.06 1.66 -7.12
CA ALA A 266 13.29 0.89 -6.16
C ALA A 266 12.25 1.77 -5.44
N ALA A 267 12.64 2.97 -5.01
CA ALA A 267 11.79 3.94 -4.31
C ALA A 267 10.60 4.41 -5.15
N THR A 268 10.86 4.91 -6.35
CA THR A 268 9.81 5.45 -7.23
C THR A 268 8.87 4.36 -7.74
N LYS A 269 9.39 3.16 -7.95
CA LYS A 269 8.62 1.98 -8.33
C LYS A 269 7.70 1.52 -7.18
N LEU A 270 8.22 1.43 -5.95
CA LEU A 270 7.44 1.11 -4.76
C LEU A 270 6.28 2.10 -4.55
N PHE A 271 6.53 3.40 -4.72
CA PHE A 271 5.49 4.41 -4.60
C PHE A 271 4.32 4.16 -5.58
N ARG A 272 4.62 3.78 -6.83
CA ARG A 272 3.60 3.43 -7.82
C ARG A 272 2.83 2.17 -7.45
N VAL A 273 3.51 1.15 -6.91
CA VAL A 273 2.84 -0.07 -6.42
C VAL A 273 1.89 0.25 -5.28
N LEU A 274 2.32 1.06 -4.32
CA LEU A 274 1.49 1.48 -3.19
C LEU A 274 0.21 2.22 -3.67
N ASP A 275 0.35 3.18 -4.57
CA ASP A 275 -0.77 3.94 -5.14
C ASP A 275 -1.76 3.03 -5.89
N ASN A 276 -1.24 2.09 -6.65
CA ASN A 276 -2.02 1.07 -7.33
C ASN A 276 -2.79 0.18 -6.35
N VAL A 277 -2.16 -0.25 -5.25
CA VAL A 277 -2.80 -1.10 -4.25
C VAL A 277 -3.88 -0.35 -3.49
N ILE A 278 -3.70 0.94 -3.18
CA ILE A 278 -4.75 1.81 -2.64
C ILE A 278 -5.97 1.79 -3.56
N SER A 279 -5.78 1.94 -4.86
CA SER A 279 -6.85 1.93 -5.84
C SER A 279 -7.59 0.58 -5.91
N VAL A 280 -6.86 -0.54 -5.90
CA VAL A 280 -7.47 -1.89 -5.87
C VAL A 280 -8.24 -2.14 -4.58
N LYS A 281 -7.71 -1.69 -3.42
CA LYS A 281 -8.40 -1.80 -2.13
C LYS A 281 -9.69 -0.98 -2.09
N ALA A 282 -9.69 0.22 -2.67
CA ALA A 282 -10.89 1.04 -2.79
C ALA A 282 -11.96 0.37 -3.67
N MET A 283 -11.54 -0.25 -4.78
CA MET A 283 -12.44 -1.03 -5.63
C MET A 283 -12.98 -2.29 -4.93
N GLU A 284 -12.17 -2.96 -4.10
CA GLU A 284 -12.65 -4.05 -3.26
C GLU A 284 -13.70 -3.56 -2.25
N TRP A 285 -13.44 -2.45 -1.57
CA TRP A 285 -14.38 -1.85 -0.62
C TRP A 285 -15.71 -1.52 -1.28
N LEU A 286 -15.68 -0.85 -2.43
CA LEU A 286 -16.86 -0.52 -3.23
C LEU A 286 -17.64 -1.77 -3.62
N THR A 287 -16.95 -2.81 -4.11
CA THR A 287 -17.56 -4.07 -4.54
C THR A 287 -18.15 -4.85 -3.36
N ALA A 288 -17.43 -4.92 -2.24
CA ALA A 288 -17.89 -5.60 -1.02
C ALA A 288 -19.14 -4.93 -0.43
N ALA A 289 -19.17 -3.60 -0.41
CA ALA A 289 -20.33 -2.85 0.05
C ALA A 289 -21.53 -3.06 -0.89
N GLN A 290 -21.33 -3.11 -2.21
CA GLN A 290 -22.39 -3.43 -3.16
C GLN A 290 -22.92 -4.85 -2.93
N ALA A 291 -22.05 -5.82 -2.76
CA ALA A 291 -22.43 -7.21 -2.49
C ALA A 291 -23.20 -7.34 -1.16
N TYR A 292 -22.70 -6.66 -0.10
CA TYR A 292 -23.37 -6.68 1.19
C TYR A 292 -24.78 -6.06 1.13
N GLY A 293 -25.03 -5.10 0.26
CA GLY A 293 -26.35 -4.50 0.03
C GLY A 293 -27.42 -5.50 -0.47
N PHE A 294 -27.05 -6.72 -0.88
CA PHE A 294 -27.99 -7.82 -1.19
C PHE A 294 -28.25 -8.74 0.01
N ARG A 295 -27.68 -8.47 1.19
CA ARG A 295 -27.75 -9.30 2.40
C ARG A 295 -28.76 -8.71 3.41
N GLU A 296 -30.04 -8.89 3.15
CA GLU A 296 -31.09 -8.40 4.04
C GLU A 296 -31.06 -9.11 5.42
N GLY A 297 -31.11 -8.32 6.49
CA GLY A 297 -31.16 -8.85 7.85
C GLY A 297 -29.83 -9.41 8.38
N TRP A 298 -28.71 -9.21 7.65
CA TRP A 298 -27.39 -9.60 8.14
C TRP A 298 -26.76 -8.49 8.97
N GLU A 299 -26.00 -8.88 9.99
CA GLU A 299 -25.31 -7.96 10.89
C GLU A 299 -23.80 -8.02 10.69
N LEU A 300 -23.16 -6.88 10.84
CA LEU A 300 -21.70 -6.72 10.85
C LEU A 300 -21.23 -6.38 12.27
N THR A 301 -19.96 -6.59 12.56
CA THR A 301 -19.34 -5.98 13.75
C THR A 301 -19.33 -4.47 13.62
N ASN A 302 -19.27 -3.76 14.76
CA ASN A 302 -19.32 -2.29 14.76
C ASN A 302 -18.26 -1.65 13.84
N GLU A 303 -17.04 -2.21 13.79
CA GLU A 303 -15.97 -1.68 12.94
C GLU A 303 -16.27 -1.86 11.45
N VAL A 304 -16.74 -3.03 11.05
CA VAL A 304 -17.06 -3.34 9.66
C VAL A 304 -18.32 -2.62 9.21
N ASP A 305 -19.31 -2.49 10.09
CA ASP A 305 -20.55 -1.73 9.86
C ASP A 305 -20.25 -0.23 9.67
N SER A 306 -19.37 0.33 10.51
CA SER A 306 -18.89 1.71 10.36
C SER A 306 -18.22 1.93 9.00
N LEU A 307 -17.36 0.99 8.56
CA LEU A 307 -16.74 1.04 7.25
C LEU A 307 -17.78 0.99 6.11
N TYR A 308 -18.76 0.08 6.21
CA TYR A 308 -19.87 -0.03 5.26
C TYR A 308 -20.70 1.26 5.18
N LYS A 309 -21.12 1.79 6.33
CA LYS A 309 -21.94 3.00 6.42
C LYS A 309 -21.21 4.24 5.91
N GLN A 310 -19.91 4.38 6.19
CA GLN A 310 -19.09 5.47 5.67
C GLN A 310 -19.08 5.49 4.13
N LEU A 311 -18.93 4.36 3.49
CA LEU A 311 -18.96 4.32 2.03
C LEU A 311 -20.39 4.62 1.53
N ARG A 312 -21.41 4.09 2.19
CA ARG A 312 -22.80 4.27 1.78
C ARG A 312 -23.36 5.66 2.03
N SER A 313 -22.75 6.47 2.90
CA SER A 313 -23.12 7.88 3.04
C SER A 313 -22.76 8.72 1.80
N GLU A 314 -21.73 8.31 1.07
CA GLU A 314 -21.24 9.03 -0.12
C GLU A 314 -21.66 8.34 -1.43
N ILE A 315 -21.72 7.01 -1.44
CA ILE A 315 -21.98 6.21 -2.65
C ILE A 315 -23.26 5.37 -2.43
N SER A 316 -24.31 5.70 -3.14
CA SER A 316 -25.59 4.96 -3.07
C SER A 316 -25.46 3.55 -3.66
N PHE A 317 -26.36 2.65 -3.25
CA PHE A 317 -26.50 1.32 -3.86
C PHE A 317 -26.79 1.46 -5.36
N MET A 318 -26.11 0.66 -6.19
CA MET A 318 -26.30 0.66 -7.63
C MET A 318 -27.39 -0.36 -8.02
N ALA A 319 -28.56 0.12 -8.37
CA ALA A 319 -29.66 -0.72 -8.86
C ALA A 319 -29.62 -0.94 -10.39
N THR A 320 -29.12 0.04 -11.13
CA THR A 320 -28.92 0.04 -12.59
C THR A 320 -27.58 0.66 -12.93
N ASP A 321 -27.06 0.40 -14.12
CA ASP A 321 -25.79 0.93 -14.59
C ASP A 321 -25.71 2.46 -14.48
N ARG A 322 -24.55 2.96 -14.05
CA ARG A 322 -24.17 4.37 -14.00
C ARG A 322 -22.65 4.54 -14.24
N TYR A 323 -22.17 5.78 -14.25
CA TYR A 323 -20.74 6.08 -14.38
C TYR A 323 -19.97 5.66 -13.12
N LEU A 324 -19.41 4.45 -13.13
CA LEU A 324 -18.67 3.89 -11.99
C LEU A 324 -17.32 4.59 -11.72
N HIS A 325 -16.80 5.37 -12.67
CA HIS A 325 -15.58 6.15 -12.46
C HIS A 325 -15.71 7.07 -11.23
N GLU A 326 -16.81 7.80 -11.13
CA GLU A 326 -17.09 8.70 -9.99
C GLU A 326 -17.12 7.94 -8.66
N ASP A 327 -17.76 6.76 -8.64
CA ASP A 327 -17.82 5.89 -7.45
C ASP A 327 -16.43 5.37 -7.06
N ILE A 328 -15.60 4.98 -8.03
CA ILE A 328 -14.23 4.50 -7.79
C ILE A 328 -13.36 5.62 -7.21
N ILE A 329 -13.43 6.83 -7.79
CA ILE A 329 -12.67 7.99 -7.29
C ILE A 329 -13.14 8.38 -5.88
N CYS A 330 -14.44 8.40 -5.63
CA CYS A 330 -15.00 8.67 -4.31
C CYS A 330 -14.52 7.64 -3.28
N ALA A 331 -14.65 6.34 -3.57
CA ALA A 331 -14.17 5.27 -2.68
C ALA A 331 -12.65 5.37 -2.41
N ARG A 332 -11.86 5.71 -3.44
CA ARG A 332 -10.42 5.92 -3.29
C ARG A 332 -10.13 7.13 -2.40
N THR A 333 -10.82 8.23 -2.58
CA THR A 333 -10.67 9.43 -1.75
C THR A 333 -11.02 9.15 -0.29
N LEU A 334 -12.12 8.45 -0.03
CA LEU A 334 -12.50 8.01 1.31
C LEU A 334 -11.42 7.13 1.94
N LEU A 335 -10.85 6.19 1.19
CA LEU A 335 -9.78 5.33 1.69
C LEU A 335 -8.51 6.15 1.99
N VAL A 336 -8.08 7.03 1.09
CA VAL A 336 -6.90 7.91 1.30
C VAL A 336 -7.07 8.75 2.57
N ASN A 337 -8.27 9.30 2.82
CA ASN A 337 -8.55 10.07 4.04
C ASN A 337 -8.43 9.22 5.33
N ARG A 338 -8.54 7.91 5.23
CA ARG A 338 -8.33 6.98 6.36
C ARG A 338 -6.85 6.59 6.53
N LEU A 339 -6.02 6.82 5.52
CA LEU A 339 -4.58 6.54 5.56
C LEU A 339 -3.78 7.70 6.16
N ASN A 340 -4.32 8.90 6.17
CA ASN A 340 -3.76 10.12 6.75
C ASN A 340 -4.24 10.30 8.20
#